data_de368d397330bd9f7b1d0aa5f165a65a
#
_entry.id   de368d397330bd9f7b1d0aa5f165a65a
#
_cell.length_a   1.000
_cell.length_b   1.000
_cell.length_c   1.000
_cell.angle_alpha   90.00
_cell.angle_beta   90.00
_cell.angle_gamma   90.00
#
_symmetry.space_group_name_H-M   'P 1'
#
loop_
_entity.id
_entity.type
_entity.pdbx_description
1 polymer ?
#
loop_
_entity_poly.entity_id
_entity_poly.type
_entity_poly.pdbx_seq_one_letter_code
_entity_poly.pdbx_strand_id
1 'polypeptide(L)'
;DRGFSTFALGNETGPGQQQQFGSSTLPNGVLRYLGGANSNTGLPAGTEFGAAGASGFGTGVVFDNIPGDFRRRTGDTYNYAPVNYLQLPQERYLMGGYADYEFSDGHEFYTEVSFVNNRVAQELAATPVTGNFNIDLATQGQFLVASDLQQLQDIDAAETAQNLADGVADDPGVVNFFVQRRTIEASRRNSLDERNAFRVLGGVRGAINDNLNY
;
A
#
# COMPACT_ATOMS: atom_id res chain seq x y z
N ASP A 1 12.06 -11.69 -12.67
CA ASP A 1 12.92 -11.98 -11.52
C ASP A 1 12.36 -11.35 -10.26
N ARG A 2 12.38 -12.10 -9.17
CA ARG A 2 11.92 -11.65 -7.86
C ARG A 2 13.12 -11.29 -6.99
N GLY A 3 12.98 -10.25 -6.17
CA GLY A 3 14.00 -9.89 -5.20
C GLY A 3 14.24 -10.99 -4.18
N PHE A 4 15.49 -11.18 -3.79
CA PHE A 4 15.86 -12.11 -2.76
C PHE A 4 15.38 -11.64 -1.37
N SER A 5 15.21 -12.58 -0.49
CA SER A 5 14.43 -12.59 0.75
C SER A 5 14.94 -11.70 1.90
N THR A 6 15.76 -10.72 1.67
CA THR A 6 16.18 -9.81 2.74
C THR A 6 15.32 -8.58 2.76
N PHE A 7 15.04 -8.07 3.96
CA PHE A 7 14.47 -6.74 4.12
C PHE A 7 15.35 -5.71 3.41
N ALA A 8 14.73 -4.73 2.80
CA ALA A 8 15.47 -3.60 2.30
C ALA A 8 16.19 -2.91 3.46
N LEU A 9 17.48 -2.76 3.34
CA LEU A 9 18.29 -2.02 4.27
C LEU A 9 18.41 -0.59 3.77
N GLY A 10 18.11 0.38 4.60
CA GLY A 10 18.20 1.79 4.26
C GLY A 10 19.53 2.42 4.65
N ASN A 11 19.62 3.71 4.36
CA ASN A 11 20.80 4.49 4.64
C ASN A 11 21.18 4.44 6.13
N GLU A 12 22.45 4.30 6.37
CA GLU A 12 23.04 4.32 7.69
C GLU A 12 22.84 5.70 8.34
N THR A 13 22.36 5.69 9.57
CA THR A 13 22.39 6.87 10.44
C THR A 13 23.75 7.03 11.13
N GLY A 14 24.69 6.10 10.87
CA GLY A 14 26.07 6.06 11.34
C GLY A 14 26.76 4.78 10.90
N PRO A 15 28.09 4.67 11.02
CA PRO A 15 28.83 3.48 10.62
C PRO A 15 28.31 2.22 11.30
N GLY A 16 27.85 1.25 10.52
CA GLY A 16 27.34 -0.03 10.98
C GLY A 16 25.89 -0.04 11.46
N GLN A 17 25.16 1.06 11.33
CA GLN A 17 23.73 1.14 11.67
C GLN A 17 22.86 1.06 10.39
N GLN A 18 22.61 -0.13 9.95
CA GLN A 18 21.65 -0.36 8.88
C GLN A 18 20.24 -0.41 9.45
N GLN A 19 19.36 0.46 8.95
CA GLN A 19 17.96 0.43 9.32
C GLN A 19 17.19 -0.53 8.42
N GLN A 20 16.52 -1.48 9.04
CA GLN A 20 15.66 -2.43 8.33
C GLN A 20 14.35 -1.78 7.93
N PHE A 21 14.05 -1.79 6.63
CA PHE A 21 12.79 -1.29 6.10
C PHE A 21 11.83 -2.43 5.78
N GLY A 22 10.57 -2.21 6.07
CA GLY A 22 9.48 -3.11 5.75
C GLY A 22 8.15 -2.37 5.85
N SER A 23 7.08 -3.05 5.52
CA SER A 23 5.75 -2.49 5.69
C SER A 23 5.33 -2.53 7.15
N SER A 24 4.79 -1.43 7.65
CA SER A 24 4.18 -1.37 8.99
C SER A 24 2.86 -2.13 9.09
N THR A 25 2.30 -2.55 7.96
CA THR A 25 1.07 -3.33 7.89
C THR A 25 1.40 -4.80 7.83
N LEU A 26 1.15 -5.49 8.93
CA LEU A 26 1.50 -6.89 9.15
C LEU A 26 0.38 -7.84 8.70
N PRO A 27 0.69 -9.09 8.30
CA PRO A 27 -0.32 -10.13 8.09
C PRO A 27 -1.12 -10.43 9.36
N ASN A 28 -0.48 -10.47 10.50
CA ASN A 28 -1.11 -10.71 11.80
C ASN A 28 -2.08 -9.60 12.22
N GLY A 29 -1.91 -8.40 11.68
CA GLY A 29 -2.69 -7.24 12.07
C GLY A 29 -2.02 -6.40 13.16
N VAL A 30 -2.26 -5.11 13.09
CA VAL A 30 -1.86 -4.11 14.09
C VAL A 30 -3.09 -3.33 14.50
N LEU A 31 -3.33 -3.22 15.79
CA LEU A 31 -4.37 -2.38 16.35
C LEU A 31 -3.73 -1.22 17.10
N ARG A 32 -4.22 -0.02 16.84
CA ARG A 32 -3.85 1.18 17.59
C ARG A 32 -5.09 1.80 18.17
N TYR A 33 -5.09 2.00 19.46
CA TYR A 33 -6.17 2.70 20.10
C TYR A 33 -6.20 4.17 19.66
N LEU A 34 -7.35 4.65 19.25
CA LEU A 34 -7.51 6.03 18.79
C LEU A 34 -7.85 7.01 19.92
N GLY A 35 -8.23 6.49 21.06
CA GLY A 35 -8.77 7.28 22.15
C GLY A 35 -10.26 7.53 21.99
N GLY A 36 -10.93 7.96 23.07
CA GLY A 36 -12.27 8.50 23.02
C GLY A 36 -12.30 9.88 22.37
N ALA A 37 -13.44 10.56 22.43
CA ALA A 37 -13.64 11.89 21.86
C ALA A 37 -12.59 12.92 22.28
N ASN A 38 -11.93 12.68 23.39
CA ASN A 38 -10.76 13.43 23.86
C ASN A 38 -9.53 12.50 23.84
N SER A 39 -8.77 12.53 22.77
CA SER A 39 -7.56 11.74 22.50
C SER A 39 -6.44 11.83 23.56
N ASN A 40 -6.67 12.48 24.67
CA ASN A 40 -5.74 12.64 25.80
C ASN A 40 -5.99 11.67 26.95
N THR A 41 -6.97 10.78 26.84
CA THR A 41 -7.20 9.76 27.85
C THR A 41 -5.99 8.83 27.90
N GLY A 42 -5.32 8.80 29.01
CA GLY A 42 -4.29 7.81 29.28
C GLY A 42 -4.92 6.43 29.27
N LEU A 43 -4.40 5.53 28.47
CA LEU A 43 -4.75 4.13 28.59
C LEU A 43 -4.47 3.65 30.03
N PRO A 44 -5.26 2.70 30.56
CA PRO A 44 -5.00 2.12 31.85
C PRO A 44 -3.54 1.69 32.02
N ALA A 45 -2.97 1.92 33.18
CA ALA A 45 -1.60 1.51 33.46
C ALA A 45 -1.45 0.01 33.29
N GLY A 46 -0.48 -0.42 32.49
CA GLY A 46 -0.21 -1.83 32.20
C GLY A 46 -0.85 -2.36 30.92
N THR A 47 -1.61 -1.54 30.16
CA THR A 47 -2.08 -1.98 28.84
C THR A 47 -0.93 -2.04 27.82
N GLU A 48 -0.98 -3.00 26.91
CA GLU A 48 0.01 -3.15 25.86
C GLU A 48 -0.19 -2.16 24.71
N PHE A 49 -1.32 -1.50 24.62
CA PHE A 49 -1.65 -0.56 23.55
C PHE A 49 -0.81 0.72 23.55
N GLY A 50 -0.10 1.01 24.65
CA GLY A 50 0.71 2.21 24.78
C GLY A 50 -0.09 3.43 25.19
N ALA A 51 0.51 4.61 25.20
CA ALA A 51 -0.15 5.85 25.52
C ALA A 51 -1.06 6.32 24.38
N ALA A 52 -2.26 6.81 24.71
CA ALA A 52 -3.12 7.47 23.74
C ALA A 52 -2.38 8.65 23.10
N GLY A 53 -2.51 8.82 21.80
CA GLY A 53 -1.90 9.93 21.07
C GLY A 53 -0.40 9.80 20.78
N ALA A 54 0.25 8.71 21.13
CA ALA A 54 1.62 8.46 20.71
C ALA A 54 1.66 8.31 19.16
N SER A 55 2.01 9.40 18.50
CA SER A 55 2.19 9.42 17.05
C SER A 55 3.46 8.67 16.67
N GLY A 56 3.36 7.56 15.98
CA GLY A 56 4.51 6.86 15.44
C GLY A 56 4.17 5.45 14.98
N PHE A 57 4.94 4.96 14.02
CA PHE A 57 4.79 3.60 13.48
C PHE A 57 5.12 2.49 14.49
N GLY A 58 5.61 2.84 15.67
CA GLY A 58 6.03 1.91 16.70
C GLY A 58 4.99 1.61 17.79
N THR A 59 3.81 2.25 17.76
CA THR A 59 2.79 2.07 18.79
C THR A 59 1.70 1.11 18.34
N GLY A 60 1.02 0.49 19.32
CA GLY A 60 -0.06 -0.46 19.11
C GLY A 60 0.31 -1.89 19.50
N VAL A 61 -0.63 -2.77 19.34
CA VAL A 61 -0.48 -4.20 19.58
C VAL A 61 -0.57 -5.01 18.29
N VAL A 62 0.03 -6.16 18.30
CA VAL A 62 0.02 -7.13 17.22
C VAL A 62 -0.63 -8.41 17.73
N PHE A 63 -1.45 -9.05 16.90
CA PHE A 63 -1.90 -10.42 17.14
C PHE A 63 -0.72 -11.37 16.89
N ASP A 64 -0.16 -11.93 17.94
CA ASP A 64 1.11 -12.66 17.80
C ASP A 64 0.94 -14.12 17.45
N ASN A 65 -0.18 -14.73 17.74
CA ASN A 65 -0.45 -16.09 17.31
C ASN A 65 -1.92 -16.45 17.42
N ILE A 66 -2.25 -17.59 16.89
CA ILE A 66 -3.55 -18.22 17.02
C ILE A 66 -3.49 -19.21 18.20
N PRO A 67 -4.31 -19.01 19.23
CA PRO A 67 -5.31 -18.00 19.47
C PRO A 67 -4.67 -16.69 19.94
N GLY A 68 -5.15 -15.58 19.36
CA GLY A 68 -4.58 -14.26 19.51
C GLY A 68 -4.29 -13.83 20.94
N ASP A 69 -3.05 -13.50 21.16
CA ASP A 69 -2.60 -12.71 22.28
C ASP A 69 -2.16 -11.35 21.73
N PHE A 70 -2.66 -10.29 22.31
CA PHE A 70 -2.15 -8.96 22.01
C PHE A 70 -0.76 -8.82 22.62
N ARG A 71 0.22 -8.55 21.80
CA ARG A 71 1.52 -8.14 22.31
C ARG A 71 1.89 -6.75 21.80
N ARG A 72 2.62 -6.02 22.60
CA ARG A 72 3.14 -4.72 22.20
C ARG A 72 3.99 -4.83 20.95
N ARG A 73 3.77 -3.92 20.01
CA ARG A 73 4.57 -3.82 18.80
C ARG A 73 5.98 -3.30 19.13
N THR A 74 7.01 -4.01 18.69
CA THR A 74 8.42 -3.69 18.95
C THR A 74 9.25 -3.72 17.66
N GLY A 75 8.89 -2.85 16.68
CA GLY A 75 9.62 -2.78 15.41
C GLY A 75 9.21 -3.83 14.38
N ASP A 76 8.07 -4.49 14.60
CA ASP A 76 7.55 -5.47 13.64
C ASP A 76 7.29 -4.86 12.27
N THR A 77 7.80 -5.50 11.24
CA THR A 77 7.63 -5.10 9.85
C THR A 77 7.39 -6.32 8.96
N TYR A 78 6.61 -6.12 7.89
CA TYR A 78 6.37 -7.16 6.89
C TYR A 78 7.36 -7.01 5.74
N ASN A 79 8.09 -8.09 5.43
CA ASN A 79 8.97 -8.15 4.28
C ASN A 79 8.17 -8.43 3.01
N TYR A 80 7.96 -7.42 2.18
CA TYR A 80 7.27 -7.53 0.89
C TYR A 80 8.23 -7.81 -0.29
N ALA A 81 9.54 -7.72 -0.08
CA ALA A 81 10.53 -7.88 -1.15
C ALA A 81 10.46 -9.24 -1.87
N PRO A 82 10.24 -10.39 -1.17
CA PRO A 82 10.15 -11.68 -1.86
C PRO A 82 8.96 -11.84 -2.79
N VAL A 83 7.90 -11.02 -2.60
CA VAL A 83 6.66 -11.13 -3.39
C VAL A 83 6.58 -10.10 -4.51
N ASN A 84 7.28 -9.00 -4.40
CA ASN A 84 7.33 -7.99 -5.46
C ASN A 84 8.32 -8.40 -6.55
N TYR A 85 8.02 -8.06 -7.79
CA TYR A 85 9.04 -8.18 -8.84
C TYR A 85 10.14 -7.13 -8.62
N LEU A 86 11.39 -7.58 -8.62
CA LEU A 86 12.55 -6.69 -8.64
C LEU A 86 12.68 -6.01 -10.01
N GLN A 87 12.42 -6.77 -11.07
CA GLN A 87 12.38 -6.30 -12.44
C GLN A 87 11.08 -6.74 -13.08
N LEU A 88 10.35 -5.78 -13.63
CA LEU A 88 9.08 -6.07 -14.30
C LEU A 88 9.33 -6.81 -15.62
N PRO A 89 8.67 -7.95 -15.85
CA PRO A 89 8.68 -8.59 -17.16
C PRO A 89 7.96 -7.69 -18.14
N GLN A 90 8.64 -7.35 -19.22
CA GLN A 90 8.10 -6.52 -20.28
C GLN A 90 8.26 -7.21 -21.63
N GLU A 91 7.17 -7.31 -22.36
CA GLU A 91 7.16 -7.73 -23.76
C GLU A 91 6.82 -6.50 -24.61
N ARG A 92 7.62 -6.25 -25.62
CA ARG A 92 7.40 -5.14 -26.53
C ARG A 92 7.60 -5.58 -27.97
N TYR A 93 6.56 -5.39 -28.76
CA TYR A 93 6.61 -5.59 -30.21
C TYR A 93 6.53 -4.22 -30.87
N LEU A 94 7.44 -3.97 -31.77
CA LEU A 94 7.49 -2.74 -32.56
C LEU A 94 7.62 -3.14 -34.03
N MET A 95 6.72 -2.63 -34.82
CA MET A 95 6.74 -2.77 -36.29
C MET A 95 6.65 -1.39 -36.91
N GLY A 96 7.42 -1.15 -37.94
CA GLY A 96 7.40 0.11 -38.69
C GLY A 96 7.72 -0.11 -40.15
N GLY A 97 7.16 0.71 -40.97
CA GLY A 97 7.44 0.75 -42.41
C GLY A 97 7.35 2.17 -42.94
N TYR A 98 8.13 2.47 -43.90
CA TYR A 98 8.06 3.73 -44.62
C TYR A 98 8.21 3.45 -46.10
N ALA A 99 7.59 4.30 -46.91
CA ALA A 99 7.70 4.27 -48.36
C ALA A 99 7.68 5.69 -48.90
N ASP A 100 8.52 5.89 -49.91
CA ASP A 100 8.58 7.12 -50.67
C ASP A 100 8.40 6.77 -52.16
N TYR A 101 7.63 7.57 -52.87
CA TYR A 101 7.37 7.38 -54.26
C TYR A 101 7.41 8.74 -54.99
N GLU A 102 8.38 8.87 -55.89
CA GLU A 102 8.48 10.04 -56.76
C GLU A 102 7.53 9.85 -57.95
N PHE A 103 6.53 10.68 -58.04
CA PHE A 103 5.50 10.63 -59.07
C PHE A 103 5.71 11.67 -60.19
N SER A 104 6.59 12.66 -59.94
CA SER A 104 7.02 13.66 -60.91
C SER A 104 8.36 14.22 -60.49
N ASP A 105 9.13 14.78 -61.38
CA ASP A 105 10.47 15.31 -61.13
C ASP A 105 10.42 16.32 -59.97
N GLY A 106 11.09 15.97 -58.89
CA GLY A 106 11.14 16.76 -57.65
C GLY A 106 9.83 16.76 -56.82
N HIS A 107 8.86 15.87 -57.12
CA HIS A 107 7.62 15.71 -56.40
C HIS A 107 7.44 14.28 -55.87
N GLU A 108 7.29 14.14 -54.58
CA GLU A 108 7.32 12.86 -53.91
C GLU A 108 6.16 12.70 -52.95
N PHE A 109 5.56 11.51 -52.96
CA PHE A 109 4.65 11.04 -51.92
C PHE A 109 5.43 10.26 -50.88
N TYR A 110 5.21 10.51 -49.64
CA TYR A 110 5.80 9.76 -48.52
C TYR A 110 4.75 9.19 -47.59
N THR A 111 5.05 8.05 -47.00
CA THR A 111 4.21 7.44 -45.99
C THR A 111 5.06 6.75 -44.94
N GLU A 112 4.60 6.84 -43.71
CA GLU A 112 5.18 6.17 -42.55
C GLU A 112 4.06 5.47 -41.77
N VAL A 113 4.25 4.22 -41.42
CA VAL A 113 3.36 3.46 -40.57
C VAL A 113 4.13 2.87 -39.41
N SER A 114 3.59 2.91 -38.21
CA SER A 114 4.18 2.22 -37.08
C SER A 114 3.11 1.65 -36.17
N PHE A 115 3.43 0.53 -35.57
CA PHE A 115 2.63 -0.15 -34.58
C PHE A 115 3.52 -0.56 -33.40
N VAL A 116 3.05 -0.32 -32.20
CA VAL A 116 3.71 -0.74 -30.97
C VAL A 116 2.69 -1.44 -30.08
N ASN A 117 3.01 -2.63 -29.64
CA ASN A 117 2.34 -3.31 -28.53
C ASN A 117 3.34 -3.40 -27.38
N ASN A 118 2.93 -2.95 -26.21
CA ASN A 118 3.73 -3.03 -24.99
C ASN A 118 2.90 -3.69 -23.90
N ARG A 119 3.42 -4.78 -23.33
CA ARG A 119 2.77 -5.57 -22.29
C ARG A 119 3.68 -5.69 -21.08
N VAL A 120 3.19 -5.24 -19.93
CA VAL A 120 3.92 -5.25 -18.66
C VAL A 120 3.09 -5.96 -17.60
N ALA A 121 3.59 -7.08 -17.11
CA ALA A 121 2.99 -7.78 -15.97
C ALA A 121 3.60 -7.26 -14.67
N GLN A 122 2.74 -6.96 -13.70
CA GLN A 122 3.14 -6.50 -12.38
C GLN A 122 2.60 -7.44 -11.32
N GLU A 123 3.40 -7.70 -10.30
CA GLU A 123 2.98 -8.44 -9.11
C GLU A 123 3.50 -7.73 -7.87
N LEU A 124 2.60 -7.45 -6.94
CA LEU A 124 2.86 -6.79 -5.68
C LEU A 124 2.31 -7.61 -4.51
N ALA A 125 2.83 -7.35 -3.34
CA ALA A 125 2.31 -7.93 -2.11
C ALA A 125 0.81 -7.65 -1.95
N ALA A 126 0.11 -8.54 -1.25
CA ALA A 126 -1.32 -8.47 -1.00
C ALA A 126 -1.79 -7.09 -0.53
N THR A 127 -3.01 -6.74 -0.85
CA THR A 127 -3.60 -5.46 -0.46
C THR A 127 -3.71 -5.36 1.06
N PRO A 128 -3.31 -4.25 1.68
CA PRO A 128 -3.60 -4.00 3.08
C PRO A 128 -5.03 -3.51 3.26
N VAL A 129 -5.64 -3.89 4.37
CA VAL A 129 -6.83 -3.25 4.93
C VAL A 129 -6.35 -2.31 6.02
N THR A 130 -6.71 -1.04 5.92
CA THR A 130 -6.38 -0.02 6.91
C THR A 130 -7.56 0.91 7.10
N GLY A 131 -7.85 1.26 8.34
CA GLY A 131 -8.94 2.19 8.65
C GLY A 131 -9.30 2.18 10.12
N ASN A 132 -10.23 3.08 10.47
CA ASN A 132 -10.82 3.13 11.79
C ASN A 132 -11.99 2.15 11.85
N PHE A 133 -12.01 1.35 12.89
CA PHE A 133 -13.04 0.35 13.14
C PHE A 133 -13.52 0.44 14.58
N ASN A 134 -14.82 0.36 14.75
CA ASN A 134 -15.44 0.20 16.04
C ASN A 134 -15.52 -1.29 16.36
N ILE A 135 -15.00 -1.68 17.50
CA ILE A 135 -15.08 -3.05 18.00
C ILE A 135 -16.17 -3.09 19.07
N ASP A 136 -17.28 -3.72 18.74
CA ASP A 136 -18.37 -3.99 19.67
C ASP A 136 -17.99 -5.22 20.50
N LEU A 137 -17.73 -5.02 21.77
CA LEU A 137 -17.26 -6.06 22.69
C LEU A 137 -18.31 -7.15 22.95
N ALA A 138 -19.59 -6.82 22.83
CA ALA A 138 -20.68 -7.77 23.03
C ALA A 138 -20.76 -8.80 21.89
N THR A 139 -20.53 -8.36 20.66
CA THR A 139 -20.66 -9.22 19.47
C THR A 139 -19.33 -9.77 18.98
N GLN A 140 -18.25 -9.01 19.12
CA GLN A 140 -16.93 -9.35 18.59
C GLN A 140 -15.97 -9.92 19.65
N GLY A 141 -16.23 -9.64 20.93
CA GLY A 141 -15.41 -10.13 22.04
C GLY A 141 -15.31 -11.67 22.11
N GLN A 142 -16.28 -12.38 21.57
CA GLN A 142 -16.27 -13.85 21.50
C GLN A 142 -15.11 -14.43 20.65
N PHE A 143 -14.50 -13.64 19.80
CA PHE A 143 -13.36 -14.02 18.97
C PHE A 143 -12.00 -13.77 19.63
N LEU A 144 -12.02 -13.16 20.83
CA LEU A 144 -10.81 -12.82 21.57
C LEU A 144 -10.59 -13.83 22.72
N VAL A 145 -9.33 -14.01 23.09
CA VAL A 145 -9.01 -14.70 24.33
C VAL A 145 -9.38 -13.81 25.53
N ALA A 146 -9.61 -14.41 26.68
CA ALA A 146 -10.13 -13.71 27.84
C ALA A 146 -9.26 -12.54 28.30
N SER A 147 -7.93 -12.69 28.20
CA SER A 147 -6.97 -11.63 28.54
C SER A 147 -7.10 -10.40 27.64
N ASP A 148 -7.26 -10.64 26.33
CA ASP A 148 -7.39 -9.57 25.35
C ASP A 148 -8.74 -8.86 25.46
N LEU A 149 -9.81 -9.64 25.65
CA LEU A 149 -11.14 -9.09 25.90
C LEU A 149 -11.14 -8.22 27.15
N GLN A 150 -10.48 -8.67 28.24
CA GLN A 150 -10.39 -7.88 29.47
C GLN A 150 -9.66 -6.55 29.24
N GLN A 151 -8.56 -6.55 28.48
CA GLN A 151 -7.86 -5.32 28.13
C GLN A 151 -8.76 -4.33 27.38
N LEU A 152 -9.57 -4.82 26.42
CA LEU A 152 -10.49 -3.96 25.69
C LEU A 152 -11.62 -3.44 26.59
N GLN A 153 -12.13 -4.24 27.51
CA GLN A 153 -13.13 -3.81 28.50
C GLN A 153 -12.55 -2.76 29.46
N ASP A 154 -11.29 -2.89 29.86
CA ASP A 154 -10.61 -1.91 30.72
C ASP A 154 -10.40 -0.57 29.97
N ILE A 155 -10.13 -0.62 28.66
CA ILE A 155 -10.04 0.56 27.82
C ILE A 155 -11.42 1.25 27.68
N ASP A 156 -12.46 0.50 27.39
CA ASP A 156 -13.84 0.99 27.30
C ASP A 156 -14.29 1.65 28.61
N ALA A 157 -14.03 1.02 29.74
CA ALA A 157 -14.35 1.58 31.05
C ALA A 157 -13.60 2.88 31.35
N ALA A 158 -12.33 2.97 30.94
CA ALA A 158 -11.53 4.18 31.10
C ALA A 158 -12.01 5.30 30.17
N GLU A 159 -12.42 4.97 28.95
CA GLU A 159 -13.01 5.89 27.98
C GLU A 159 -14.36 6.43 28.49
N THR A 160 -15.24 5.55 28.94
CA THR A 160 -16.54 5.92 29.56
C THR A 160 -16.34 6.87 30.74
N ALA A 161 -15.40 6.57 31.63
CA ALA A 161 -15.14 7.43 32.79
C ALA A 161 -14.65 8.82 32.38
N GLN A 162 -13.82 8.90 31.35
CA GLN A 162 -13.30 10.16 30.81
C GLN A 162 -14.42 10.95 30.12
N ASN A 163 -15.18 10.31 29.25
CA ASN A 163 -16.30 10.94 28.52
C ASN A 163 -17.32 11.53 29.48
N LEU A 164 -17.61 10.81 30.55
CA LEU A 164 -18.48 11.30 31.61
C LEU A 164 -17.90 12.54 32.30
N ALA A 165 -16.61 12.54 32.62
CA ALA A 165 -15.94 13.68 33.26
C ALA A 165 -15.92 14.92 32.35
N ASP A 166 -15.81 14.72 31.06
CA ASP A 166 -15.75 15.78 30.06
C ASP A 166 -17.13 16.21 29.54
N GLY A 167 -18.19 15.52 29.92
CA GLY A 167 -19.56 15.79 29.47
C GLY A 167 -19.77 15.46 27.99
N VAL A 168 -19.03 14.50 27.47
CA VAL A 168 -19.09 14.01 26.07
C VAL A 168 -19.98 12.77 26.02
N ALA A 169 -20.69 12.59 24.90
CA ALA A 169 -21.47 11.38 24.68
C ALA A 169 -20.55 10.15 24.59
N ASP A 170 -20.99 9.06 25.18
CA ASP A 170 -20.28 7.79 25.26
C ASP A 170 -21.08 6.68 24.56
N ASP A 171 -20.41 5.65 24.11
CA ASP A 171 -20.97 4.43 23.51
C ASP A 171 -20.43 3.18 24.24
N PRO A 172 -20.88 2.90 25.47
CA PRO A 172 -20.36 1.81 26.29
C PRO A 172 -20.37 0.46 25.58
N GLY A 173 -19.28 -0.26 25.71
CA GLY A 173 -19.10 -1.57 25.06
C GLY A 173 -18.53 -1.48 23.65
N VAL A 174 -18.16 -0.29 23.18
CA VAL A 174 -17.56 -0.08 21.84
C VAL A 174 -16.20 0.61 21.96
N VAL A 175 -15.17 0.00 21.42
CA VAL A 175 -13.81 0.56 21.42
C VAL A 175 -13.37 0.88 20.00
N ASN A 176 -12.80 2.07 19.80
CA ASN A 176 -12.40 2.55 18.49
C ASN A 176 -10.90 2.32 18.24
N PHE A 177 -10.58 1.63 17.16
CA PHE A 177 -9.21 1.32 16.79
C PHE A 177 -8.90 1.67 15.34
N PHE A 178 -7.67 2.12 15.12
CA PHE A 178 -7.07 2.10 13.79
C PHE A 178 -6.44 0.72 13.55
N VAL A 179 -7.01 -0.01 12.61
CA VAL A 179 -6.59 -1.36 12.26
C VAL A 179 -5.74 -1.32 10.99
N GLN A 180 -4.65 -2.05 10.99
CA GLN A 180 -3.79 -2.25 9.82
C GLN A 180 -3.51 -3.75 9.66
N ARG A 181 -4.04 -4.37 8.61
CA ARG A 181 -3.82 -5.79 8.33
C ARG A 181 -3.51 -6.02 6.85
N ARG A 182 -2.53 -6.85 6.58
CA ARG A 182 -2.22 -7.29 5.22
C ARG A 182 -2.86 -8.64 4.96
N THR A 183 -3.77 -8.68 4.01
CA THR A 183 -4.61 -9.87 3.71
C THR A 183 -3.86 -10.83 2.77
N ILE A 184 -2.77 -11.42 3.25
CA ILE A 184 -1.93 -12.32 2.45
C ILE A 184 -2.65 -13.60 2.01
N GLU A 185 -3.70 -13.98 2.72
CA GLU A 185 -4.59 -15.09 2.42
C GLU A 185 -5.50 -14.84 1.21
N ALA A 186 -5.76 -13.58 0.86
CA ALA A 186 -6.62 -13.25 -0.25
C ALA A 186 -5.96 -13.50 -1.61
N SER A 187 -4.87 -12.88 -1.86
CA SER A 187 -3.95 -13.11 -2.99
C SER A 187 -2.92 -11.99 -3.10
N ARG A 188 -1.96 -12.14 -3.99
CA ARG A 188 -1.08 -11.07 -4.43
C ARG A 188 -1.83 -10.14 -5.38
N ARG A 189 -1.41 -8.89 -5.45
CA ARG A 189 -1.96 -7.93 -6.41
C ARG A 189 -1.27 -8.11 -7.75
N ASN A 190 -2.01 -8.63 -8.72
CA ASN A 190 -1.54 -8.78 -10.09
C ASN A 190 -2.19 -7.71 -10.97
N SER A 191 -1.41 -7.11 -11.83
CA SER A 191 -1.88 -6.18 -12.86
C SER A 191 -1.16 -6.47 -14.16
N LEU A 192 -1.93 -6.46 -15.24
CA LEU A 192 -1.40 -6.55 -16.60
C LEU A 192 -1.74 -5.24 -17.31
N ASP A 193 -0.71 -4.49 -17.65
CA ASP A 193 -0.84 -3.27 -18.45
C ASP A 193 -0.48 -3.60 -19.90
N GLU A 194 -1.44 -3.50 -20.79
CA GLU A 194 -1.27 -3.72 -22.21
C GLU A 194 -1.66 -2.47 -22.98
N ARG A 195 -0.72 -1.94 -23.76
CA ARG A 195 -0.89 -0.71 -24.53
C ARG A 195 -0.53 -0.93 -25.97
N ASN A 196 -1.48 -0.58 -26.82
CA ASN A 196 -1.34 -0.57 -28.26
C ASN A 196 -1.30 0.88 -28.75
N ALA A 197 -0.34 1.18 -29.61
CA ALA A 197 -0.27 2.45 -30.30
C ALA A 197 0.00 2.21 -31.78
N PHE A 198 -0.68 2.96 -32.61
CA PHE A 198 -0.41 2.95 -34.04
C PHE A 198 -0.28 4.38 -34.54
N ARG A 199 0.52 4.57 -35.56
CA ARG A 199 0.70 5.83 -36.26
C ARG A 199 0.65 5.56 -37.75
N VAL A 200 -0.07 6.38 -38.47
CA VAL A 200 -0.05 6.44 -39.92
C VAL A 200 0.16 7.89 -40.29
N LEU A 201 1.19 8.12 -41.08
CA LEU A 201 1.54 9.42 -41.61
C LEU A 201 1.65 9.30 -43.12
N GLY A 202 1.11 10.24 -43.85
CA GLY A 202 1.28 10.35 -45.29
C GLY A 202 1.25 11.80 -45.73
N GLY A 203 2.01 12.10 -46.73
CA GLY A 203 2.09 13.46 -47.26
C GLY A 203 2.74 13.50 -48.63
N VAL A 204 2.72 14.66 -49.19
CA VAL A 204 3.45 14.98 -50.42
C VAL A 204 4.44 16.08 -50.13
N ARG A 205 5.58 16.03 -50.75
CA ARG A 205 6.59 17.09 -50.70
C ARG A 205 7.16 17.34 -52.09
N GLY A 206 7.55 18.57 -52.34
CA GLY A 206 8.13 18.93 -53.62
C GLY A 206 8.44 20.44 -53.72
N ALA A 207 9.05 20.81 -54.83
CA ALA A 207 9.40 22.19 -55.12
C ALA A 207 8.30 22.83 -56.01
N ILE A 208 7.78 23.95 -55.58
CA ILE A 208 6.90 24.77 -56.41
C ILE A 208 7.73 25.67 -57.37
N ASN A 209 8.85 26.14 -56.89
CA ASN A 209 9.85 26.91 -57.62
C ASN A 209 11.18 26.86 -56.84
N ASP A 210 12.21 27.53 -57.36
CA ASP A 210 13.57 27.53 -56.81
C ASP A 210 13.64 28.04 -55.34
N ASN A 211 12.61 28.72 -54.84
CA ASN A 211 12.60 29.31 -53.50
C ASN A 211 11.49 28.79 -52.61
N LEU A 212 10.58 27.96 -53.10
CA LEU A 212 9.40 27.51 -52.34
C LEU A 212 9.18 26.00 -52.48
N ASN A 213 9.18 25.31 -51.36
CA ASN A 213 8.85 23.90 -51.22
C ASN A 213 7.58 23.71 -50.42
N TYR A 214 6.89 22.59 -50.63
CA TYR A 214 5.71 22.16 -49.84
C TYR A 214 5.92 20.81 -49.25
#